data_3df4b779ea0893b1c60fc1571a272d58
#
_entry.id   3df4b779ea0893b1c60fc1571a272d58
#
_cell.length_a   1.000
_cell.length_b   1.000
_cell.length_c   1.000
_cell.angle_alpha   90.00
_cell.angle_beta   90.00
_cell.angle_gamma   90.00
#
_symmetry.space_group_name_H-M   'P 1'
#
loop_
_entity.id
_entity.type
_entity.pdbx_description
1 polymer ?
#
loop_
_entity_poly.entity_id
_entity_poly.type
_entity_poly.pdbx_seq_one_letter_code
_entity_poly.pdbx_strand_id
1 'polypeptide(L)'
;MYNRQEQKQETKTLIRGHQRFFFILFIPFLITEIVYSVIGNKTSFNLTSETGTIKLNNTDLLINFASSIVFSILAAIFIMGAIYTVFNVLRGQDDFEKPLRKSLSFIDNQRLFWGTVWAWLLRTIFLLLWSLLTIPGVLVMFLTHNSIGVILGILEFIAVAVFVIIKSFEYSQALWIYRDNLLNNQKSGAFTAIRTSSRLMKGYKAAYFVLQLSFIGWMILVAITYGIVGIYFYPYYYTTQVKFYEFIKDQFNQKQTVLDAE
;
A
#
# COMPACT_ATOMS: atom_id res chain seq x y z
N MET A 1 7.97 -22.69 7.76
CA MET A 1 6.79 -21.96 8.27
C MET A 1 7.15 -20.49 8.40
N TYR A 2 6.25 -19.52 8.09
CA TYR A 2 6.55 -18.10 8.18
C TYR A 2 6.81 -17.68 9.64
N ASN A 3 7.99 -17.13 9.90
CA ASN A 3 8.37 -16.60 11.22
C ASN A 3 8.44 -15.06 11.16
N ARG A 4 7.36 -14.39 11.60
CA ARG A 4 7.26 -12.93 11.62
C ARG A 4 8.34 -12.26 12.48
N GLN A 5 8.68 -12.84 13.63
CA GLN A 5 9.64 -12.22 14.57
C GLN A 5 11.03 -12.22 13.97
N GLU A 6 11.46 -13.33 13.43
CA GLU A 6 12.75 -13.49 12.75
C GLU A 6 12.88 -12.52 11.58
N GLN A 7 11.88 -12.49 10.69
CA GLN A 7 11.88 -11.58 9.54
C GLN A 7 11.95 -10.09 9.94
N LYS A 8 11.22 -9.70 10.99
CA LYS A 8 11.30 -8.34 11.54
C LYS A 8 12.65 -8.04 12.16
N GLN A 9 13.27 -9.00 12.82
CA GLN A 9 14.61 -8.88 13.40
C GLN A 9 15.68 -8.71 12.31
N GLU A 10 15.66 -9.56 11.30
CA GLU A 10 16.54 -9.44 10.14
C GLU A 10 16.41 -8.10 9.43
N THR A 11 15.15 -7.62 9.25
CA THR A 11 14.90 -6.30 8.67
C THR A 11 15.52 -5.19 9.51
N LYS A 12 15.37 -5.25 10.84
CA LYS A 12 16.00 -4.27 11.74
C LYS A 12 17.52 -4.30 11.66
N THR A 13 18.11 -5.49 11.61
CA THR A 13 19.57 -5.66 11.49
C THR A 13 20.07 -5.08 10.17
N LEU A 14 19.41 -5.36 9.06
CA LEU A 14 19.75 -4.80 7.74
C LEU A 14 19.69 -3.27 7.74
N ILE A 15 18.59 -2.70 8.26
CA ILE A 15 18.44 -1.23 8.31
C ILE A 15 19.47 -0.60 9.24
N ARG A 16 19.79 -1.21 10.38
CA ARG A 16 20.83 -0.72 11.30
C ARG A 16 22.21 -0.74 10.67
N GLY A 17 22.52 -1.75 9.86
CA GLY A 17 23.79 -1.83 9.13
C GLY A 17 23.95 -0.75 8.05
N HIS A 18 22.84 -0.24 7.51
CA HIS A 18 22.81 0.71 6.37
C HIS A 18 21.84 1.89 6.61
N GLN A 19 21.80 2.42 7.84
CA GLN A 19 20.81 3.43 8.25
C GLN A 19 20.75 4.64 7.32
N ARG A 20 21.94 5.20 7.00
CA ARG A 20 22.03 6.38 6.13
C ARG A 20 21.40 6.12 4.77
N PHE A 21 21.62 4.96 4.17
CA PHE A 21 21.03 4.60 2.90
C PHE A 21 19.50 4.54 2.97
N PHE A 22 18.96 3.76 3.90
CA PHE A 22 17.53 3.57 4.01
C PHE A 22 16.79 4.86 4.36
N PHE A 23 17.34 5.69 5.26
CA PHE A 23 16.70 6.95 5.62
C PHE A 23 16.69 7.92 4.43
N ILE A 24 17.81 8.11 3.75
CA ILE A 24 17.87 9.00 2.59
C ILE A 24 17.00 8.49 1.43
N LEU A 25 16.91 7.17 1.24
CA LEU A 25 16.06 6.56 0.20
C LEU A 25 14.58 6.93 0.36
N PHE A 26 14.08 7.02 1.59
CA PHE A 26 12.68 7.33 1.88
C PHE A 26 12.42 8.82 2.16
N ILE A 27 13.45 9.67 2.24
CA ILE A 27 13.28 11.11 2.50
C ILE A 27 12.36 11.80 1.49
N PRO A 28 12.45 11.60 0.15
CA PRO A 28 11.57 12.29 -0.78
C PRO A 28 10.08 11.98 -0.54
N PHE A 29 9.77 10.73 -0.24
CA PHE A 29 8.42 10.33 0.15
C PHE A 29 7.98 11.02 1.45
N LEU A 30 8.82 11.01 2.48
CA LEU A 30 8.54 11.65 3.77
C LEU A 30 8.29 13.15 3.66
N ILE A 31 9.12 13.84 2.88
CA ILE A 31 8.93 15.28 2.63
C ILE A 31 7.57 15.52 1.99
N THR A 32 7.20 14.71 1.00
CA THR A 32 5.90 14.83 0.32
C THR A 32 4.74 14.67 1.31
N GLU A 33 4.78 13.67 2.20
CA GLU A 33 3.76 13.41 3.21
C GLU A 33 3.67 14.54 4.25
N ILE A 34 4.81 15.03 4.74
CA ILE A 34 4.86 16.12 5.73
C ILE A 34 4.34 17.42 5.11
N VAL A 35 4.77 17.77 3.91
CA VAL A 35 4.30 18.98 3.20
C VAL A 35 2.80 18.91 2.96
N TYR A 36 2.29 17.76 2.51
CA TYR A 36 0.85 17.55 2.33
C TYR A 36 0.08 17.67 3.64
N SER A 37 0.57 17.10 4.72
CA SER A 37 -0.04 17.21 6.06
C SER A 37 -0.13 18.67 6.54
N VAL A 38 0.91 19.46 6.32
CA VAL A 38 0.93 20.89 6.70
C VAL A 38 -0.04 21.72 5.85
N ILE A 39 -0.11 21.47 4.54
CA ILE A 39 -1.00 22.18 3.62
C ILE A 39 -2.45 21.79 3.90
N GLY A 40 -2.75 20.49 4.04
CA GLY A 40 -4.10 19.98 4.31
C GLY A 40 -4.68 20.49 5.65
N ASN A 41 -3.87 20.58 6.69
CA ASN A 41 -4.29 21.13 7.97
C ASN A 41 -4.66 22.64 7.90
N LYS A 42 -3.93 23.43 7.11
CA LYS A 42 -4.26 24.87 6.93
C LYS A 42 -5.61 25.08 6.26
N THR A 43 -5.93 24.26 5.27
CA THR A 43 -7.21 24.35 4.54
C THR A 43 -8.39 23.83 5.35
N SER A 44 -8.19 22.82 6.20
CA SER A 44 -9.22 22.31 7.11
C SER A 44 -9.57 23.28 8.22
N PHE A 45 -8.60 24.09 8.68
CA PHE A 45 -8.82 25.06 9.76
C PHE A 45 -9.68 26.27 9.32
N ASN A 46 -9.67 26.60 8.02
CA ASN A 46 -10.51 27.68 7.47
C ASN A 46 -11.98 27.27 7.29
N LEU A 47 -12.35 26.02 7.57
CA LEU A 47 -13.73 25.52 7.49
C LEU A 47 -14.55 25.82 8.77
N THR A 48 -13.93 26.30 9.85
CA THR A 48 -14.62 26.73 11.06
C THR A 48 -14.86 28.25 11.00
N SER A 49 -16.03 28.64 10.51
CA SER A 49 -16.46 30.04 10.60
C SER A 49 -16.94 30.35 12.00
N GLU A 50 -16.76 31.60 12.45
CA GLU A 50 -17.18 32.14 13.75
C GLU A 50 -18.67 32.00 14.07
N THR A 51 -19.49 31.58 13.10
CA THR A 51 -20.94 31.42 13.22
C THR A 51 -21.43 29.97 13.35
N GLY A 52 -20.54 28.98 13.47
CA GLY A 52 -20.90 27.57 13.62
C GLY A 52 -21.54 26.92 12.37
N THR A 53 -21.67 27.65 11.28
CA THR A 53 -22.13 27.11 9.99
C THR A 53 -20.94 26.77 9.10
N ILE A 54 -20.84 25.51 8.69
CA ILE A 54 -19.83 25.06 7.73
C ILE A 54 -20.15 25.65 6.36
N LYS A 55 -19.51 26.75 5.99
CA LYS A 55 -19.57 27.27 4.61
C LYS A 55 -18.54 26.52 3.78
N LEU A 56 -18.95 25.46 3.11
CA LEU A 56 -18.16 24.77 2.10
C LEU A 56 -18.02 25.71 0.88
N ASN A 57 -16.84 26.34 0.76
CA ASN A 57 -16.53 27.07 -0.48
C ASN A 57 -16.11 26.04 -1.54
N ASN A 58 -16.85 25.97 -2.64
CA ASN A 58 -16.58 25.02 -3.74
C ASN A 58 -15.15 25.15 -4.27
N THR A 59 -14.59 26.36 -4.26
CA THR A 59 -13.20 26.62 -4.68
C THR A 59 -12.18 25.94 -3.74
N ASP A 60 -12.40 26.00 -2.42
CA ASP A 60 -11.51 25.38 -1.44
C ASP A 60 -11.59 23.86 -1.51
N LEU A 61 -12.78 23.31 -1.77
CA LEU A 61 -12.97 21.88 -1.99
C LEU A 61 -12.21 21.40 -3.24
N LEU A 62 -12.30 22.13 -4.34
CA LEU A 62 -11.60 21.81 -5.59
C LEU A 62 -10.08 21.89 -5.42
N ILE A 63 -9.58 22.93 -4.74
CA ILE A 63 -8.14 23.09 -4.46
C ILE A 63 -7.64 21.96 -3.57
N ASN A 64 -8.38 21.58 -2.52
CA ASN A 64 -8.03 20.47 -1.65
C ASN A 64 -8.01 19.14 -2.39
N PHE A 65 -9.02 18.89 -3.21
CA PHE A 65 -9.11 17.68 -4.02
C PHE A 65 -7.96 17.59 -5.03
N ALA A 66 -7.70 18.68 -5.78
CA ALA A 66 -6.60 18.73 -6.74
C ALA A 66 -5.23 18.57 -6.07
N SER A 67 -4.98 19.25 -4.95
CA SER A 67 -3.74 19.12 -4.20
C SER A 67 -3.56 17.69 -3.67
N SER A 68 -4.61 17.05 -3.13
CA SER A 68 -4.54 15.68 -2.65
C SER A 68 -4.14 14.69 -3.74
N ILE A 69 -4.66 14.87 -4.96
CA ILE A 69 -4.29 14.03 -6.11
C ILE A 69 -2.80 14.24 -6.46
N VAL A 70 -2.34 15.47 -6.56
CA VAL A 70 -0.95 15.77 -6.92
C VAL A 70 0.02 15.19 -5.91
N PHE A 71 -0.20 15.43 -4.62
CA PHE A 71 0.65 14.90 -3.55
C PHE A 71 0.60 13.37 -3.48
N SER A 72 -0.57 12.75 -3.69
CA SER A 72 -0.69 11.28 -3.74
C SER A 72 0.10 10.66 -4.89
N ILE A 73 0.11 11.29 -6.06
CA ILE A 73 0.90 10.85 -7.21
C ILE A 73 2.40 10.97 -6.91
N LEU A 74 2.84 12.10 -6.36
CA LEU A 74 4.25 12.29 -5.98
C LEU A 74 4.69 11.28 -4.92
N ALA A 75 3.89 11.09 -3.87
CA ALA A 75 4.14 10.10 -2.84
C ALA A 75 4.24 8.67 -3.42
N ALA A 76 3.33 8.32 -4.35
CA ALA A 76 3.34 7.02 -5.01
C ALA A 76 4.61 6.80 -5.85
N ILE A 77 5.09 7.83 -6.55
CA ILE A 77 6.32 7.77 -7.34
C ILE A 77 7.53 7.50 -6.43
N PHE A 78 7.70 8.29 -5.39
CA PHE A 78 8.84 8.17 -4.49
C PHE A 78 8.82 6.85 -3.70
N ILE A 79 7.65 6.44 -3.20
CA ILE A 79 7.56 5.20 -2.45
C ILE A 79 7.81 3.97 -3.34
N MET A 80 7.34 3.96 -4.59
CA MET A 80 7.61 2.87 -5.53
C MET A 80 9.08 2.81 -5.92
N GLY A 81 9.74 3.95 -6.14
CA GLY A 81 11.18 4.01 -6.37
C GLY A 81 11.99 3.42 -5.19
N ALA A 82 11.61 3.82 -3.97
CA ALA A 82 12.24 3.29 -2.76
C ALA A 82 12.02 1.77 -2.61
N ILE A 83 10.79 1.27 -2.79
CA ILE A 83 10.47 -0.16 -2.71
C ILE A 83 11.24 -0.95 -3.76
N TYR A 84 11.30 -0.47 -5.01
CA TYR A 84 12.02 -1.18 -6.07
C TYR A 84 13.53 -1.23 -5.83
N THR A 85 14.09 -0.17 -5.25
CA THR A 85 15.49 -0.18 -4.78
C THR A 85 15.68 -1.20 -3.66
N VAL A 86 14.77 -1.29 -2.70
CA VAL A 86 14.82 -2.32 -1.64
C VAL A 86 14.81 -3.73 -2.23
N PHE A 87 13.98 -4.00 -3.24
CA PHE A 87 14.02 -5.28 -3.96
C PHE A 87 15.38 -5.58 -4.57
N ASN A 88 15.95 -4.61 -5.29
CA ASN A 88 17.23 -4.79 -5.96
C ASN A 88 18.36 -5.06 -4.96
N VAL A 89 18.38 -4.30 -3.88
CA VAL A 89 19.39 -4.46 -2.80
C VAL A 89 19.23 -5.82 -2.10
N LEU A 90 18.02 -6.24 -1.76
CA LEU A 90 17.80 -7.54 -1.12
C LEU A 90 18.15 -8.73 -2.00
N ARG A 91 18.07 -8.56 -3.32
CA ARG A 91 18.46 -9.58 -4.33
C ARG A 91 19.95 -9.49 -4.72
N GLY A 92 20.72 -8.57 -4.13
CA GLY A 92 22.12 -8.36 -4.48
C GLY A 92 22.33 -7.81 -5.91
N GLN A 93 21.28 -7.21 -6.50
CA GLN A 93 21.30 -6.61 -7.84
C GLN A 93 21.74 -5.14 -7.83
N ASP A 94 21.85 -4.55 -6.64
CA ASP A 94 22.19 -3.14 -6.45
C ASP A 94 22.95 -2.95 -5.13
N ASP A 95 23.67 -1.83 -5.03
CA ASP A 95 24.46 -1.44 -3.85
C ASP A 95 23.70 -0.48 -2.92
N PHE A 96 24.34 -0.11 -1.79
CA PHE A 96 23.83 0.87 -0.83
C PHE A 96 24.32 2.29 -1.13
N GLU A 97 24.59 2.62 -2.41
CA GLU A 97 25.06 3.94 -2.81
C GLU A 97 23.94 4.77 -3.48
N LYS A 98 24.14 6.08 -3.52
CA LYS A 98 23.28 7.08 -4.24
C LYS A 98 21.77 6.92 -3.98
N PRO A 99 21.31 6.84 -2.72
CA PRO A 99 19.92 6.53 -2.38
C PRO A 99 18.91 7.52 -2.97
N LEU A 100 19.21 8.83 -3.05
CA LEU A 100 18.31 9.83 -3.64
C LEU A 100 18.05 9.58 -5.12
N ARG A 101 19.09 9.24 -5.90
CA ARG A 101 18.92 8.91 -7.31
C ARG A 101 18.07 7.65 -7.49
N LYS A 102 18.30 6.66 -6.62
CA LYS A 102 17.56 5.40 -6.65
C LYS A 102 16.09 5.55 -6.26
N SER A 103 15.74 6.49 -5.39
CA SER A 103 14.34 6.80 -5.07
C SER A 103 13.56 7.35 -6.28
N LEU A 104 14.27 7.94 -7.25
CA LEU A 104 13.69 8.46 -8.51
C LEU A 104 13.78 7.47 -9.67
N SER A 105 14.53 6.37 -9.53
CA SER A 105 14.79 5.40 -10.61
C SER A 105 13.53 4.74 -11.18
N PHE A 106 12.42 4.81 -10.48
CA PHE A 106 11.13 4.33 -10.94
C PHE A 106 10.65 5.06 -12.21
N ILE A 107 10.99 6.35 -12.36
CA ILE A 107 10.60 7.18 -13.51
C ILE A 107 11.47 6.89 -14.74
N ASP A 108 12.72 6.48 -14.53
CA ASP A 108 13.69 6.23 -15.61
C ASP A 108 13.24 5.13 -16.59
N ASN A 109 12.50 4.13 -16.07
CA ASN A 109 11.96 3.05 -16.88
C ASN A 109 10.47 3.30 -17.19
N GLN A 110 10.18 3.98 -18.30
CA GLN A 110 8.82 4.32 -18.71
C GLN A 110 7.88 3.11 -18.81
N ARG A 111 8.39 1.96 -19.29
CA ARG A 111 7.59 0.73 -19.40
C ARG A 111 7.19 0.22 -18.02
N LEU A 112 8.12 0.26 -17.07
CA LEU A 112 7.86 -0.15 -15.69
C LEU A 112 6.92 0.85 -15.00
N PHE A 113 7.12 2.14 -15.21
CA PHE A 113 6.30 3.20 -14.66
C PHE A 113 4.83 3.06 -15.10
N TRP A 114 4.56 3.15 -16.40
CA TRP A 114 3.19 3.08 -16.91
C TRP A 114 2.53 1.73 -16.66
N GLY A 115 3.30 0.66 -16.73
CA GLY A 115 2.79 -0.67 -16.42
C GLY A 115 2.39 -0.83 -14.96
N THR A 116 3.17 -0.28 -14.02
CA THR A 116 2.83 -0.29 -12.59
C THR A 116 1.61 0.58 -12.30
N VAL A 117 1.52 1.76 -12.93
CA VAL A 117 0.34 2.64 -12.83
C VAL A 117 -0.91 1.90 -13.32
N TRP A 118 -0.82 1.22 -14.47
CA TRP A 118 -1.92 0.42 -15.00
C TRP A 118 -2.32 -0.74 -14.08
N ALA A 119 -1.34 -1.47 -13.54
CA ALA A 119 -1.61 -2.55 -12.61
C ALA A 119 -2.23 -2.05 -11.29
N TRP A 120 -1.80 -0.89 -10.80
CA TRP A 120 -2.39 -0.24 -9.63
C TRP A 120 -3.83 0.20 -9.90
N LEU A 121 -4.08 0.83 -11.05
CA LEU A 121 -5.43 1.25 -11.47
C LEU A 121 -6.37 0.05 -11.55
N LEU A 122 -5.95 -1.02 -12.22
CA LEU A 122 -6.75 -2.22 -12.39
C LEU A 122 -7.06 -2.88 -11.03
N ARG A 123 -6.05 -2.98 -10.14
CA ARG A 123 -6.25 -3.47 -8.78
C ARG A 123 -7.28 -2.63 -8.02
N THR A 124 -7.19 -1.30 -8.12
CA THR A 124 -8.12 -0.37 -7.47
C THR A 124 -9.53 -0.53 -8.01
N ILE A 125 -9.71 -0.67 -9.33
CA ILE A 125 -11.00 -0.94 -9.96
C ILE A 125 -11.61 -2.24 -9.40
N PHE A 126 -10.81 -3.33 -9.28
CA PHE A 126 -11.33 -4.57 -8.71
C PHE A 126 -11.79 -4.39 -7.26
N LEU A 127 -11.04 -3.64 -6.44
CA LEU A 127 -11.45 -3.38 -5.05
C LEU A 127 -12.72 -2.51 -5.00
N LEU A 128 -12.85 -1.51 -5.88
CA LEU A 128 -14.06 -0.70 -6.00
C LEU A 128 -15.26 -1.53 -6.44
N LEU A 129 -15.10 -2.44 -7.40
CA LEU A 129 -16.18 -3.35 -7.80
C LEU A 129 -16.68 -4.21 -6.63
N TRP A 130 -15.77 -4.71 -5.79
CA TRP A 130 -16.16 -5.43 -4.57
C TRP A 130 -16.85 -4.53 -3.55
N SER A 131 -16.47 -3.25 -3.44
CA SER A 131 -17.13 -2.31 -2.53
C SER A 131 -18.57 -1.97 -2.96
N LEU A 132 -18.94 -2.13 -4.24
CA LEU A 132 -20.33 -1.95 -4.69
C LEU A 132 -21.32 -2.91 -4.03
N LEU A 133 -20.83 -4.01 -3.44
CA LEU A 133 -21.67 -4.91 -2.63
C LEU A 133 -22.24 -4.25 -1.38
N THR A 134 -21.80 -3.05 -1.00
CA THR A 134 -22.41 -2.26 0.10
C THR A 134 -23.72 -1.58 -0.31
N ILE A 135 -24.03 -1.46 -1.62
CA ILE A 135 -25.19 -0.74 -2.12
C ILE A 135 -26.51 -1.34 -1.61
N PRO A 136 -26.74 -2.67 -1.63
CA PRO A 136 -28.00 -3.24 -1.13
C PRO A 136 -28.26 -2.88 0.33
N GLY A 137 -27.28 -2.95 1.23
CA GLY A 137 -27.45 -2.59 2.63
C GLY A 137 -27.80 -1.12 2.84
N VAL A 138 -27.14 -0.23 2.09
CA VAL A 138 -27.46 1.20 2.08
C VAL A 138 -28.90 1.43 1.62
N LEU A 139 -29.35 0.76 0.55
CA LEU A 139 -30.72 0.86 0.06
C LEU A 139 -31.73 0.35 1.10
N VAL A 140 -31.45 -0.78 1.77
CA VAL A 140 -32.33 -1.30 2.84
C VAL A 140 -32.42 -0.28 3.98
N MET A 141 -31.34 0.36 4.40
CA MET A 141 -31.37 1.40 5.43
C MET A 141 -32.28 2.58 5.07
N PHE A 142 -32.23 3.02 3.81
CA PHE A 142 -33.01 4.17 3.34
C PHE A 142 -34.47 3.82 3.07
N LEU A 143 -34.77 2.64 2.55
CA LEU A 143 -36.12 2.27 2.12
C LEU A 143 -37.01 1.79 3.27
N THR A 144 -36.45 1.15 4.28
CA THR A 144 -37.27 0.55 5.35
C THR A 144 -37.62 1.52 6.46
N HIS A 145 -36.89 2.61 6.64
CA HIS A 145 -37.10 3.65 7.68
C HIS A 145 -37.39 3.08 9.09
N ASN A 146 -36.96 1.86 9.40
CA ASN A 146 -37.18 1.22 10.69
C ASN A 146 -35.83 0.69 11.29
N SER A 147 -35.85 0.43 12.60
CA SER A 147 -34.65 -0.03 13.33
C SER A 147 -34.11 -1.35 12.78
N ILE A 148 -34.96 -2.25 12.32
CA ILE A 148 -34.54 -3.56 11.78
C ILE A 148 -33.74 -3.36 10.47
N GLY A 149 -34.26 -2.52 9.56
CA GLY A 149 -33.55 -2.20 8.31
C GLY A 149 -32.18 -1.55 8.54
N VAL A 150 -32.09 -0.64 9.51
CA VAL A 150 -30.81 -0.03 9.91
C VAL A 150 -29.83 -1.08 10.43
N ILE A 151 -30.28 -1.99 11.32
CA ILE A 151 -29.45 -3.06 11.85
C ILE A 151 -28.96 -4.00 10.73
N LEU A 152 -29.85 -4.42 9.83
CA LEU A 152 -29.49 -5.29 8.70
C LEU A 152 -28.49 -4.61 7.77
N GLY A 153 -28.67 -3.34 7.45
CA GLY A 153 -27.73 -2.56 6.62
C GLY A 153 -26.36 -2.40 7.27
N ILE A 154 -26.29 -2.17 8.59
CA ILE A 154 -25.02 -2.12 9.33
C ILE A 154 -24.32 -3.49 9.31
N LEU A 155 -25.04 -4.58 9.53
CA LEU A 155 -24.45 -5.94 9.50
C LEU A 155 -23.91 -6.27 8.12
N GLU A 156 -24.65 -5.95 7.06
CA GLU A 156 -24.19 -6.13 5.68
C GLU A 156 -22.96 -5.28 5.40
N PHE A 157 -22.96 -3.99 5.78
CA PHE A 157 -21.78 -3.12 5.63
C PHE A 157 -20.53 -3.69 6.30
N ILE A 158 -20.64 -4.21 7.53
CA ILE A 158 -19.54 -4.85 8.25
C ILE A 158 -19.06 -6.09 7.49
N ALA A 159 -19.99 -6.94 7.03
CA ALA A 159 -19.66 -8.16 6.29
C ALA A 159 -18.93 -7.84 4.98
N VAL A 160 -19.39 -6.85 4.21
CA VAL A 160 -18.73 -6.41 2.98
C VAL A 160 -17.37 -5.77 3.27
N ALA A 161 -17.26 -4.94 4.32
CA ALA A 161 -15.98 -4.36 4.71
C ALA A 161 -14.92 -5.43 5.02
N VAL A 162 -15.28 -6.47 5.79
CA VAL A 162 -14.41 -7.61 6.06
C VAL A 162 -14.04 -8.33 4.76
N PHE A 163 -15.00 -8.56 3.88
CA PHE A 163 -14.75 -9.21 2.59
C PHE A 163 -13.78 -8.40 1.71
N VAL A 164 -13.97 -7.09 1.61
CA VAL A 164 -13.07 -6.18 0.85
C VAL A 164 -11.66 -6.16 1.44
N ILE A 165 -11.53 -6.19 2.78
CA ILE A 165 -10.22 -6.32 3.44
C ILE A 165 -9.53 -7.63 3.04
N ILE A 166 -10.24 -8.76 3.04
CA ILE A 166 -9.69 -10.05 2.59
C ILE A 166 -9.24 -9.98 1.13
N LYS A 167 -10.05 -9.35 0.25
CA LYS A 167 -9.69 -9.13 -1.16
C LYS A 167 -8.50 -8.19 -1.33
N SER A 168 -8.37 -7.17 -0.51
CA SER A 168 -7.21 -6.28 -0.52
C SER A 168 -5.91 -7.02 -0.19
N PHE A 169 -5.95 -8.00 0.73
CA PHE A 169 -4.82 -8.88 1.02
C PHE A 169 -4.51 -9.83 -0.15
N GLU A 170 -5.53 -10.38 -0.79
CA GLU A 170 -5.34 -11.22 -1.99
C GLU A 170 -4.58 -10.46 -3.10
N TYR A 171 -4.87 -9.19 -3.29
CA TYR A 171 -4.29 -8.38 -4.36
C TYR A 171 -3.06 -7.58 -3.93
N SER A 172 -2.61 -7.72 -2.67
CA SER A 172 -1.52 -6.92 -2.10
C SER A 172 -0.19 -7.07 -2.83
N GLN A 173 0.10 -8.26 -3.37
CA GLN A 173 1.36 -8.58 -4.03
C GLN A 173 1.35 -8.32 -5.53
N ALA A 174 0.22 -7.89 -6.10
CA ALA A 174 0.02 -7.81 -7.56
C ALA A 174 1.04 -6.88 -8.25
N LEU A 175 1.37 -5.74 -7.65
CA LEU A 175 2.31 -4.78 -8.22
C LEU A 175 3.75 -5.33 -8.27
N TRP A 176 4.13 -6.11 -7.28
CA TRP A 176 5.47 -6.70 -7.19
C TRP A 176 5.63 -7.87 -8.13
N ILE A 177 4.57 -8.69 -8.28
CA ILE A 177 4.51 -9.74 -9.29
C ILE A 177 4.57 -9.13 -10.70
N TYR A 178 3.82 -8.04 -10.94
CA TYR A 178 3.85 -7.35 -12.24
C TYR A 178 5.25 -6.84 -12.57
N ARG A 179 5.93 -6.20 -11.60
CA ARG A 179 7.33 -5.78 -11.72
C ARG A 179 8.25 -6.94 -12.09
N ASP A 180 8.17 -8.03 -11.34
CA ASP A 180 9.02 -9.21 -11.56
C ASP A 180 8.80 -9.82 -12.94
N ASN A 181 7.55 -9.95 -13.37
CA ASN A 181 7.22 -10.46 -14.70
C ASN A 181 7.78 -9.57 -15.80
N LEU A 182 7.70 -8.23 -15.60
CA LEU A 182 8.22 -7.30 -16.58
C LEU A 182 9.75 -7.37 -16.69
N LEU A 183 10.47 -7.43 -15.56
CA LEU A 183 11.93 -7.53 -15.52
C LEU A 183 12.44 -8.86 -16.07
N ASN A 184 11.69 -9.93 -15.90
CA ASN A 184 12.01 -11.27 -16.45
C ASN A 184 11.52 -11.45 -17.90
N ASN A 185 11.13 -10.36 -18.58
CA ASN A 185 10.60 -10.39 -19.95
C ASN A 185 9.41 -11.34 -20.17
N GLN A 186 8.68 -11.66 -19.10
CA GLN A 186 7.47 -12.45 -19.20
C GLN A 186 6.33 -11.58 -19.73
N LYS A 187 5.66 -12.05 -20.79
CA LYS A 187 4.48 -11.39 -21.38
C LYS A 187 3.25 -11.61 -20.50
N SER A 188 3.25 -11.10 -19.27
CA SER A 188 2.10 -11.19 -18.39
C SER A 188 1.51 -9.82 -18.12
N GLY A 189 0.19 -9.68 -18.33
CA GLY A 189 -0.53 -8.44 -18.10
C GLY A 189 -0.84 -8.20 -16.61
N ALA A 190 -1.29 -7.00 -16.29
CA ALA A 190 -1.69 -6.62 -14.93
C ALA A 190 -2.77 -7.53 -14.33
N PHE A 191 -3.73 -7.99 -15.17
CA PHE A 191 -4.75 -8.94 -14.73
C PHE A 191 -4.15 -10.28 -14.27
N THR A 192 -3.18 -10.80 -15.02
CA THR A 192 -2.46 -12.03 -14.64
C THR A 192 -1.71 -11.84 -13.32
N ALA A 193 -1.10 -10.68 -13.11
CA ALA A 193 -0.42 -10.37 -11.85
C ALA A 193 -1.38 -10.36 -10.66
N ILE A 194 -2.59 -9.79 -10.80
CA ILE A 194 -3.64 -9.81 -9.77
C ILE A 194 -4.08 -11.25 -9.46
N ARG A 195 -4.32 -12.05 -10.50
CA ARG A 195 -4.71 -13.47 -10.35
C ARG A 195 -3.61 -14.28 -9.67
N THR A 196 -2.36 -14.06 -10.05
CA THR A 196 -1.20 -14.73 -9.44
C THR A 196 -1.03 -14.28 -7.98
N SER A 197 -1.25 -13.01 -7.67
CA SER A 197 -1.25 -12.50 -6.29
C SER A 197 -2.26 -13.23 -5.42
N SER A 198 -3.50 -13.40 -5.90
CA SER A 198 -4.54 -14.14 -5.17
C SER A 198 -4.14 -15.59 -4.90
N ARG A 199 -3.46 -16.26 -5.85
CA ARG A 199 -2.94 -17.62 -5.69
C ARG A 199 -1.78 -17.67 -4.70
N LEU A 200 -0.82 -16.75 -4.82
CA LEU A 200 0.35 -16.63 -3.96
C LEU A 200 -0.04 -16.42 -2.50
N MET A 201 -1.07 -15.58 -2.25
CA MET A 201 -1.57 -15.27 -0.92
C MET A 201 -2.46 -16.37 -0.30
N LYS A 202 -2.76 -17.44 -1.05
CA LYS A 202 -3.55 -18.57 -0.52
C LYS A 202 -2.76 -19.29 0.57
N GLY A 203 -3.34 -19.31 1.78
CA GLY A 203 -2.70 -19.86 2.99
C GLY A 203 -1.85 -18.86 3.79
N TYR A 204 -1.54 -17.67 3.23
CA TYR A 204 -0.71 -16.67 3.91
C TYR A 204 -1.48 -15.41 4.34
N LYS A 205 -2.79 -15.30 4.04
CA LYS A 205 -3.61 -14.12 4.39
C LYS A 205 -3.62 -13.82 5.89
N ALA A 206 -3.76 -14.86 6.74
CA ALA A 206 -3.73 -14.69 8.19
C ALA A 206 -2.34 -14.24 8.68
N ALA A 207 -1.27 -14.81 8.13
CA ALA A 207 0.10 -14.41 8.46
C ALA A 207 0.35 -12.94 8.06
N TYR A 208 -0.13 -12.54 6.88
CA TYR A 208 -0.06 -11.15 6.41
C TYR A 208 -0.89 -10.21 7.29
N PHE A 209 -2.11 -10.60 7.66
CA PHE A 209 -2.95 -9.82 8.58
C PHE A 209 -2.25 -9.58 9.92
N VAL A 210 -1.69 -10.63 10.54
CA VAL A 210 -0.96 -10.51 11.80
C VAL A 210 0.31 -9.67 11.64
N LEU A 211 0.96 -9.73 10.45
CA LEU A 211 2.08 -8.84 10.13
C LEU A 211 1.62 -7.37 10.11
N GLN A 212 0.51 -7.05 9.43
CA GLN A 212 -0.05 -5.69 9.40
C GLN A 212 -0.45 -5.19 10.79
N LEU A 213 -1.14 -6.03 11.58
CA LEU A 213 -1.50 -5.69 12.96
C LEU A 213 -0.28 -5.31 13.80
N SER A 214 0.86 -5.96 13.57
CA SER A 214 2.10 -5.69 14.31
C SER A 214 2.71 -4.33 14.01
N PHE A 215 2.21 -3.60 13.02
CA PHE A 215 2.63 -2.25 12.65
C PHE A 215 1.64 -1.16 13.08
N ILE A 216 0.44 -1.52 13.57
CA ILE A 216 -0.59 -0.53 13.95
C ILE A 216 -0.05 0.47 14.99
N GLY A 217 0.66 0.02 16.02
CA GLY A 217 1.26 0.92 17.01
C GLY A 217 2.21 1.95 16.40
N TRP A 218 2.98 1.53 15.40
CA TRP A 218 3.86 2.44 14.65
C TRP A 218 3.07 3.44 13.78
N MET A 219 1.99 2.99 13.14
CA MET A 219 1.12 3.86 12.35
C MET A 219 0.48 4.94 13.22
N ILE A 220 0.03 4.59 14.43
CA ILE A 220 -0.49 5.55 15.41
C ILE A 220 0.60 6.55 15.79
N LEU A 221 1.84 6.11 16.06
CA LEU A 221 2.94 6.99 16.37
C LEU A 221 3.26 7.95 15.21
N VAL A 222 3.26 7.47 13.97
CA VAL A 222 3.44 8.33 12.78
C VAL A 222 2.34 9.40 12.71
N ALA A 223 1.08 9.03 12.95
CA ALA A 223 -0.03 9.98 12.95
C ALA A 223 0.10 11.05 14.05
N ILE A 224 0.41 10.65 15.29
CA ILE A 224 0.58 11.57 16.42
C ILE A 224 1.77 12.52 16.22
N THR A 225 2.84 12.04 15.57
CA THR A 225 4.06 12.84 15.34
C THR A 225 4.06 13.60 14.02
N TYR A 226 2.90 13.72 13.35
CA TYR A 226 2.80 14.36 12.02
C TYR A 226 3.83 13.84 11.01
N GLY A 227 4.10 12.54 11.03
CA GLY A 227 5.02 11.89 10.10
C GLY A 227 6.48 11.84 10.54
N ILE A 228 6.92 12.51 11.62
CA ILE A 228 8.33 12.54 12.03
C ILE A 228 8.88 11.13 12.29
N VAL A 229 8.13 10.28 13.00
CA VAL A 229 8.51 8.87 13.24
C VAL A 229 8.55 8.06 11.95
N GLY A 230 7.94 8.53 10.89
CA GLY A 230 7.94 7.92 9.55
C GLY A 230 9.35 7.70 9.00
N ILE A 231 10.34 8.52 9.38
CA ILE A 231 11.74 8.36 8.93
C ILE A 231 12.30 6.97 9.24
N TYR A 232 11.91 6.39 10.36
CA TYR A 232 12.28 5.03 10.75
C TYR A 232 11.21 4.00 10.33
N PHE A 233 9.94 4.37 10.46
CA PHE A 233 8.82 3.46 10.23
C PHE A 233 8.73 2.99 8.78
N TYR A 234 8.76 3.90 7.80
CA TYR A 234 8.56 3.52 6.39
C TYR A 234 9.66 2.61 5.84
N PRO A 235 10.97 2.87 6.05
CA PRO A 235 12.01 1.91 5.68
C PRO A 235 11.77 0.53 6.30
N TYR A 236 11.44 0.49 7.59
CA TYR A 236 11.20 -0.75 8.32
C TYR A 236 9.96 -1.49 7.81
N TYR A 237 8.87 -0.78 7.61
CA TYR A 237 7.61 -1.33 7.12
C TYR A 237 7.77 -1.91 5.71
N TYR A 238 8.21 -1.11 4.75
CA TYR A 238 8.30 -1.55 3.36
C TYR A 238 9.36 -2.62 3.13
N THR A 239 10.51 -2.56 3.79
CA THR A 239 11.51 -3.63 3.72
C THR A 239 10.97 -4.94 4.29
N THR A 240 10.18 -4.89 5.38
CA THR A 240 9.52 -6.08 5.91
C THR A 240 8.48 -6.64 4.93
N GLN A 241 7.72 -5.77 4.24
CA GLN A 241 6.75 -6.20 3.23
C GLN A 241 7.44 -6.87 2.03
N VAL A 242 8.56 -6.33 1.55
CA VAL A 242 9.36 -6.92 0.47
C VAL A 242 9.88 -8.30 0.88
N LYS A 243 10.44 -8.44 2.09
CA LYS A 243 10.88 -9.74 2.60
C LYS A 243 9.74 -10.76 2.73
N PHE A 244 8.55 -10.32 3.12
CA PHE A 244 7.37 -11.18 3.15
C PHE A 244 7.02 -11.68 1.75
N TYR A 245 7.05 -10.81 0.76
CA TYR A 245 6.82 -11.19 -0.63
C TYR A 245 7.85 -12.21 -1.13
N GLU A 246 9.15 -11.97 -0.91
CA GLU A 246 10.19 -12.91 -1.28
C GLU A 246 9.96 -14.29 -0.64
N PHE A 247 9.66 -14.32 0.64
CA PHE A 247 9.36 -15.57 1.35
C PHE A 247 8.20 -16.35 0.72
N ILE A 248 7.05 -15.69 0.47
CA ILE A 248 5.88 -16.40 -0.08
C ILE A 248 6.11 -16.82 -1.54
N LYS A 249 6.87 -16.04 -2.31
CA LYS A 249 7.27 -16.36 -3.68
C LYS A 249 8.16 -17.60 -3.73
N ASP A 250 9.15 -17.69 -2.86
CA ASP A 250 10.04 -18.86 -2.77
C ASP A 250 9.26 -20.13 -2.39
N GLN A 251 8.34 -20.03 -1.42
CA GLN A 251 7.46 -21.15 -1.05
C GLN A 251 6.55 -21.59 -2.18
N PHE A 252 6.06 -20.64 -2.98
CA PHE A 252 5.22 -20.93 -4.12
C PHE A 252 5.99 -21.65 -5.22
N ASN A 253 7.20 -21.17 -5.54
CA ASN A 253 8.07 -21.78 -6.54
C ASN A 253 8.51 -23.20 -6.14
N GLN A 254 8.88 -23.41 -4.88
CA GLN A 254 9.22 -24.75 -4.37
C GLN A 254 8.08 -25.74 -4.52
N LYS A 255 6.84 -25.32 -4.22
CA LYS A 255 5.66 -26.19 -4.40
C LYS A 255 5.40 -26.54 -5.87
N GLN A 256 5.61 -25.59 -6.79
CA GLN A 256 5.46 -25.88 -8.21
C GLN A 256 6.52 -26.86 -8.70
N THR A 257 7.77 -26.70 -8.31
CA THR A 257 8.86 -27.62 -8.70
C THR A 257 8.60 -29.05 -8.22
N VAL A 258 8.01 -29.23 -7.04
CA VAL A 258 7.64 -30.57 -6.54
C VAL A 258 6.51 -31.18 -7.38
N LEU A 259 5.48 -30.38 -7.72
CA LEU A 259 4.34 -30.85 -8.52
C LEU A 259 4.71 -31.19 -9.97
N ASP A 260 5.72 -30.51 -10.53
CA ASP A 260 6.20 -30.74 -11.89
C ASP A 260 7.17 -31.95 -11.97
N ALA A 261 7.60 -32.47 -10.81
CA ALA A 261 8.50 -33.62 -10.69
C ALA A 261 7.76 -34.94 -10.39
N GLU A 262 6.47 -34.89 -10.05
CA GLU A 262 5.55 -36.04 -9.87
C GLU A 262 4.82 -36.37 -11.20
#